data_4e30f88e83114a5691a4440540354f37
#
_entry.id   4e30f88e83114a5691a4440540354f37
#
_cell.length_a   1.000
_cell.length_b   1.000
_cell.length_c   1.000
_cell.angle_alpha   90.00
_cell.angle_beta   90.00
_cell.angle_gamma   90.00
#
_symmetry.space_group_name_H-M   'P 1'
#
loop_
_entity.id
_entity.type
_entity.pdbx_description
1 polymer ?
#
loop_
_entity_poly.entity_id
_entity_poly.type
_entity_poly.pdbx_seq_one_letter_code
_entity_poly.pdbx_strand_id
1 'polypeptide(L)'
;MLPKINPTQTKAWKGLNEYFAEKNFDLKELFAENPNRFEEFSIKRENFLFDFSKNLIDEKVKNLLLQLAEECELKTAISAMFSGEKINETEGRAVLHTALRDFSDQPILVDGKDIKPDVKRVLSQMKDFSEKVISGEHKGFSGKEITDVVNIGIGGSDLGPVMVCSALKHFKTRLNVHFVSNVDGNHLVETLKNLSPETTLFIIASKTFTTQETMTNAHSAKDWFLKSGNEGDVARHFVALSTNVLEAKKFGIAEENIFEFWDWVGGRYSLWSAIGLSIVLSIGYGDFEQLLKGANDTDIHFQKADFSENVPVLMALLGIWYRNFFDASSHAVLPYSQYLDRFPAYLQQGDMESNGKSVDRNGEFVYYETGPIIWGGPGTNGQHAFYQLIHQGTELIPSDFIAYAKSCNSVADHQEKLLANFFAQTEALAFGKDKEQVLDELQKTNKSVAEIEKLVNYKIFQGNIPTNSFLFKELNPFSLGQLIALYEHKIFVQGVIWNIFSFDQFGVELGKVLANRILPELINSEKISSHDSSTNGLINYYKTNK
;
A
#
# COMPACT_ATOMS: atom_id res chain seq x y z
N MET A 1 -21.91 -11.95 7.03
CA MET A 1 -22.01 -10.91 5.95
C MET A 1 -21.73 -9.54 6.54
N LEU A 2 -21.17 -8.62 5.77
CA LEU A 2 -20.93 -7.26 6.25
C LEU A 2 -22.25 -6.51 6.45
N PRO A 3 -22.33 -5.61 7.45
CA PRO A 3 -23.47 -4.70 7.62
C PRO A 3 -23.68 -3.86 6.36
N LYS A 4 -24.93 -3.58 6.00
CA LYS A 4 -25.30 -2.79 4.79
C LYS A 4 -25.97 -1.48 5.20
N ILE A 5 -25.23 -0.63 5.89
CA ILE A 5 -25.70 0.61 6.48
C ILE A 5 -25.21 1.79 5.65
N ASN A 6 -26.12 2.62 5.15
CA ASN A 6 -25.77 3.89 4.51
C ASN A 6 -25.32 4.89 5.59
N PRO A 7 -24.06 5.35 5.59
CA PRO A 7 -23.51 6.20 6.64
C PRO A 7 -24.26 7.54 6.75
N THR A 8 -24.76 8.08 5.64
CA THR A 8 -25.46 9.39 5.63
C THR A 8 -26.79 9.36 6.36
N GLN A 9 -27.35 8.17 6.63
CA GLN A 9 -28.59 8.00 7.37
C GLN A 9 -28.37 7.88 8.88
N THR A 10 -27.13 7.66 9.34
CA THR A 10 -26.79 7.56 10.75
C THR A 10 -26.98 8.90 11.48
N LYS A 11 -27.20 8.83 12.80
CA LYS A 11 -27.28 10.03 13.65
C LYS A 11 -25.92 10.72 13.73
N ALA A 12 -24.86 9.93 13.82
CA ALA A 12 -23.50 10.43 13.90
C ALA A 12 -23.11 11.25 12.66
N TRP A 13 -23.39 10.77 11.45
CA TRP A 13 -23.13 11.51 10.22
C TRP A 13 -23.89 12.84 10.15
N LYS A 14 -25.16 12.82 10.51
CA LYS A 14 -25.98 14.05 10.57
C LYS A 14 -25.42 15.03 11.59
N GLY A 15 -25.07 14.55 12.78
CA GLY A 15 -24.44 15.35 13.81
C GLY A 15 -23.07 15.94 13.39
N LEU A 16 -22.27 15.18 12.63
CA LEU A 16 -21.02 15.68 12.04
C LEU A 16 -21.28 16.81 11.03
N ASN A 17 -22.26 16.65 10.13
CA ASN A 17 -22.63 17.69 9.17
C ASN A 17 -23.12 18.98 9.86
N GLU A 18 -24.00 18.85 10.85
CA GLU A 18 -24.51 19.99 11.60
C GLU A 18 -23.37 20.72 12.31
N TYR A 19 -22.50 19.97 13.00
CA TYR A 19 -21.41 20.56 13.74
C TYR A 19 -20.32 21.16 12.84
N PHE A 20 -20.04 20.54 11.70
CA PHE A 20 -19.12 21.09 10.69
C PHE A 20 -19.60 22.43 10.12
N ALA A 21 -20.91 22.57 9.90
CA ALA A 21 -21.50 23.82 9.41
C ALA A 21 -21.46 24.97 10.44
N GLU A 22 -21.41 24.65 11.73
CA GLU A 22 -21.41 25.64 12.82
C GLU A 22 -20.01 26.04 13.29
N LYS A 23 -19.05 25.10 13.26
CA LYS A 23 -17.73 25.25 13.87
C LYS A 23 -16.67 25.59 12.82
N ASN A 24 -15.97 26.68 13.01
CA ASN A 24 -14.71 26.91 12.32
C ASN A 24 -13.57 26.23 13.12
N PHE A 25 -12.78 25.39 12.46
CA PHE A 25 -11.67 24.68 13.09
C PHE A 25 -10.36 25.43 12.84
N ASP A 26 -9.67 25.83 13.89
CA ASP A 26 -8.34 26.44 13.85
C ASP A 26 -7.39 25.70 14.82
N LEU A 27 -6.29 25.17 14.29
CA LEU A 27 -5.33 24.40 15.10
C LEU A 27 -4.66 25.24 16.18
N LYS A 28 -4.42 26.55 15.94
CA LYS A 28 -3.86 27.44 16.96
C LYS A 28 -4.81 27.57 18.15
N GLU A 29 -6.11 27.75 17.86
CA GLU A 29 -7.15 27.83 18.90
C GLU A 29 -7.31 26.49 19.63
N LEU A 30 -7.39 25.38 18.89
CA LEU A 30 -7.54 24.04 19.47
C LEU A 30 -6.38 23.66 20.43
N PHE A 31 -5.15 24.06 20.10
CA PHE A 31 -3.99 23.86 20.99
C PHE A 31 -3.96 24.86 22.16
N ALA A 32 -4.44 26.09 21.96
CA ALA A 32 -4.54 27.08 23.03
C ALA A 32 -5.62 26.73 24.05
N GLU A 33 -6.76 26.19 23.58
CA GLU A 33 -7.87 25.75 24.44
C GLU A 33 -7.55 24.47 25.22
N ASN A 34 -6.71 23.59 24.66
CA ASN A 34 -6.35 22.32 25.27
C ASN A 34 -4.82 22.11 25.34
N PRO A 35 -4.15 22.52 26.42
CA PRO A 35 -2.72 22.31 26.60
C PRO A 35 -2.30 20.82 26.65
N ASN A 36 -3.22 19.91 26.99
CA ASN A 36 -2.97 18.47 27.05
C ASN A 36 -3.36 17.75 25.75
N ARG A 37 -3.56 18.52 24.65
CA ARG A 37 -4.06 17.99 23.39
C ARG A 37 -3.22 16.85 22.83
N PHE A 38 -1.91 16.90 23.00
CA PHE A 38 -1.03 15.81 22.57
C PHE A 38 -1.35 14.50 23.31
N GLU A 39 -1.53 14.54 24.63
CA GLU A 39 -1.83 13.35 25.43
C GLU A 39 -3.21 12.76 25.09
N GLU A 40 -4.20 13.59 24.79
CA GLU A 40 -5.58 13.19 24.52
C GLU A 40 -5.79 12.72 23.07
N PHE A 41 -4.93 13.17 22.15
CA PHE A 41 -5.00 12.87 20.72
C PHE A 41 -3.72 12.17 20.23
N SER A 42 -3.14 11.31 21.08
CA SER A 42 -2.06 10.40 20.68
C SER A 42 -2.23 9.03 21.32
N ILE A 43 -1.67 8.01 20.68
CA ILE A 43 -1.65 6.64 21.17
C ILE A 43 -0.21 6.14 21.17
N LYS A 44 0.27 5.74 22.32
CA LYS A 44 1.59 5.15 22.48
C LYS A 44 1.49 3.64 22.53
N ARG A 45 2.07 2.99 21.54
CA ARG A 45 2.29 1.55 21.51
C ARG A 45 3.73 1.22 21.89
N GLU A 46 4.03 -0.05 22.10
CA GLU A 46 5.40 -0.45 22.49
C GLU A 46 6.45 -0.01 21.47
N ASN A 47 6.18 -0.11 20.17
CA ASN A 47 7.16 0.15 19.11
C ASN A 47 6.97 1.46 18.38
N PHE A 48 5.85 2.15 18.57
CA PHE A 48 5.58 3.43 17.90
C PHE A 48 4.64 4.33 18.71
N LEU A 49 4.69 5.59 18.37
CA LEU A 49 3.75 6.63 18.77
C LEU A 49 2.94 7.04 17.54
N PHE A 50 1.62 7.07 17.67
CA PHE A 50 0.68 7.67 16.71
C PHE A 50 0.15 8.96 17.32
N ASP A 51 0.54 10.11 16.75
CA ASP A 51 0.06 11.44 17.13
C ASP A 51 -0.89 11.96 16.04
N PHE A 52 -2.14 12.19 16.41
CA PHE A 52 -3.18 12.79 15.58
C PHE A 52 -3.69 14.12 16.19
N SER A 53 -2.92 14.73 17.07
CA SER A 53 -3.28 15.99 17.72
C SER A 53 -3.35 17.17 16.74
N LYS A 54 -2.59 17.11 15.64
CA LYS A 54 -2.58 18.13 14.58
C LYS A 54 -3.67 17.89 13.52
N ASN A 55 -4.87 17.46 13.96
CA ASN A 55 -6.05 17.31 13.10
C ASN A 55 -7.12 18.33 13.48
N LEU A 56 -7.94 18.73 12.50
CA LEU A 56 -9.05 19.69 12.67
C LEU A 56 -10.26 18.99 13.32
N ILE A 57 -10.05 18.52 14.53
CA ILE A 57 -11.04 17.84 15.37
C ILE A 57 -10.95 18.32 16.81
N ASP A 58 -12.07 18.32 17.49
CA ASP A 58 -12.17 18.43 18.94
C ASP A 58 -12.77 17.13 19.52
N GLU A 59 -13.00 17.10 20.83
CA GLU A 59 -13.55 15.93 21.50
C GLU A 59 -14.98 15.59 20.99
N LYS A 60 -15.77 16.60 20.58
CA LYS A 60 -17.10 16.38 20.03
C LYS A 60 -17.05 15.68 18.67
N VAL A 61 -16.17 16.12 17.77
CA VAL A 61 -15.95 15.45 16.48
C VAL A 61 -15.44 14.03 16.70
N LYS A 62 -14.45 13.84 17.58
CA LYS A 62 -13.91 12.51 17.90
C LYS A 62 -15.02 11.56 18.36
N ASN A 63 -15.87 12.01 19.29
CA ASN A 63 -16.97 11.20 19.80
C ASN A 63 -18.04 10.88 18.72
N LEU A 64 -18.35 11.82 17.85
CA LEU A 64 -19.28 11.58 16.73
C LEU A 64 -18.69 10.60 15.70
N LEU A 65 -17.39 10.68 15.43
CA LEU A 65 -16.70 9.73 14.55
C LEU A 65 -16.68 8.31 15.14
N LEU A 66 -16.45 8.18 16.44
CA LEU A 66 -16.54 6.90 17.14
C LEU A 66 -17.96 6.34 17.10
N GLN A 67 -18.96 7.20 17.34
CA GLN A 67 -20.37 6.82 17.22
C GLN A 67 -20.71 6.38 15.79
N LEU A 68 -20.15 7.01 14.75
CA LEU A 68 -20.35 6.60 13.37
C LEU A 68 -19.85 5.16 13.13
N ALA A 69 -18.68 4.81 13.67
CA ALA A 69 -18.16 3.45 13.60
C ALA A 69 -19.08 2.43 14.29
N GLU A 70 -19.66 2.80 15.43
CA GLU A 70 -20.63 1.96 16.14
C GLU A 70 -21.94 1.81 15.37
N GLU A 71 -22.51 2.91 14.87
CA GLU A 71 -23.77 2.91 14.11
C GLU A 71 -23.61 2.18 12.76
N CYS A 72 -22.40 2.12 12.19
CA CYS A 72 -22.08 1.30 11.02
C CYS A 72 -21.75 -0.17 11.37
N GLU A 73 -21.94 -0.58 12.63
CA GLU A 73 -21.69 -1.95 13.13
C GLU A 73 -20.27 -2.46 12.82
N LEU A 74 -19.27 -1.59 12.93
CA LEU A 74 -17.88 -1.92 12.59
C LEU A 74 -17.36 -3.14 13.36
N LYS A 75 -17.75 -3.32 14.64
CA LYS A 75 -17.32 -4.48 15.45
C LYS A 75 -17.81 -5.81 14.86
N THR A 76 -19.03 -5.83 14.33
CA THR A 76 -19.60 -6.99 13.62
C THR A 76 -18.80 -7.28 12.34
N ALA A 77 -18.45 -6.24 11.58
CA ALA A 77 -17.66 -6.39 10.36
C ALA A 77 -16.24 -6.91 10.63
N ILE A 78 -15.57 -6.42 11.69
CA ILE A 78 -14.26 -6.92 12.13
C ILE A 78 -14.38 -8.42 12.48
N SER A 79 -15.37 -8.81 13.27
CA SER A 79 -15.59 -10.22 13.63
C SER A 79 -15.82 -11.10 12.40
N ALA A 80 -16.61 -10.64 11.43
CA ALA A 80 -16.88 -11.35 10.19
C ALA A 80 -15.62 -11.56 9.33
N MET A 81 -14.73 -10.56 9.26
CA MET A 81 -13.47 -10.67 8.54
C MET A 81 -12.57 -11.76 9.15
N PHE A 82 -12.39 -11.77 10.46
CA PHE A 82 -11.48 -12.72 11.13
C PHE A 82 -12.07 -14.12 11.29
N SER A 83 -13.40 -14.29 11.22
CA SER A 83 -14.07 -15.60 11.33
C SER A 83 -14.06 -16.42 10.05
N GLY A 84 -13.65 -15.84 8.91
CA GLY A 84 -13.66 -16.52 7.62
C GLY A 84 -15.01 -16.45 6.89
N GLU A 85 -15.90 -15.55 7.31
CA GLU A 85 -17.10 -15.28 6.54
C GLU A 85 -16.77 -14.74 5.14
N LYS A 86 -17.65 -15.05 4.16
CA LYS A 86 -17.47 -14.61 2.75
C LYS A 86 -17.85 -13.14 2.60
N ILE A 87 -17.06 -12.26 3.21
CA ILE A 87 -17.30 -10.81 3.21
C ILE A 87 -17.05 -10.12 1.87
N ASN A 88 -16.34 -10.76 0.95
CA ASN A 88 -16.28 -10.36 -0.46
C ASN A 88 -17.46 -11.04 -1.20
N GLU A 89 -18.66 -10.51 -1.00
CA GLU A 89 -19.92 -11.11 -1.47
C GLU A 89 -20.00 -11.13 -3.00
N THR A 90 -19.46 -10.12 -3.69
CA THR A 90 -19.49 -10.00 -5.15
C THR A 90 -18.73 -11.12 -5.86
N GLU A 91 -17.72 -11.69 -5.21
CA GLU A 91 -16.95 -12.84 -5.71
C GLU A 91 -17.21 -14.13 -4.92
N GLY A 92 -18.06 -14.09 -3.86
CA GLY A 92 -18.40 -15.25 -3.02
C GLY A 92 -17.23 -15.79 -2.20
N ARG A 93 -16.28 -14.94 -1.76
CA ARG A 93 -15.03 -15.35 -1.10
C ARG A 93 -14.88 -14.78 0.30
N ALA A 94 -14.20 -15.52 1.16
CA ALA A 94 -13.64 -14.97 2.39
C ALA A 94 -12.48 -14.02 2.09
N VAL A 95 -12.08 -13.21 3.08
CA VAL A 95 -10.93 -12.30 2.99
C VAL A 95 -10.06 -12.56 4.20
N LEU A 96 -9.01 -13.37 4.01
CA LEU A 96 -8.23 -13.95 5.10
C LEU A 96 -6.72 -13.78 4.93
N HIS A 97 -6.28 -12.66 4.34
CA HIS A 97 -4.84 -12.34 4.38
C HIS A 97 -4.30 -12.29 5.81
N THR A 98 -5.14 -12.01 6.81
CA THR A 98 -4.79 -12.08 8.24
C THR A 98 -4.46 -13.50 8.73
N ALA A 99 -5.08 -14.55 8.15
CA ALA A 99 -4.80 -15.93 8.50
C ALA A 99 -3.38 -16.38 8.11
N LEU A 100 -2.76 -15.72 7.13
CA LEU A 100 -1.38 -16.01 6.70
C LEU A 100 -0.34 -15.64 7.77
N ARG A 101 -0.73 -14.82 8.73
CA ARG A 101 0.12 -14.28 9.79
C ARG A 101 -0.46 -14.51 11.19
N ASP A 102 -1.44 -15.41 11.31
CA ASP A 102 -2.03 -15.82 12.59
C ASP A 102 -1.19 -16.91 13.26
N PHE A 103 -0.60 -16.57 14.39
CA PHE A 103 0.23 -17.47 15.22
C PHE A 103 -0.55 -18.10 16.37
N SER A 104 -1.86 -17.87 16.50
CA SER A 104 -2.68 -18.55 17.50
C SER A 104 -2.86 -20.05 17.20
N ASP A 105 -3.30 -20.83 18.17
CA ASP A 105 -3.66 -22.24 17.96
C ASP A 105 -5.13 -22.43 17.57
N GLN A 106 -5.90 -21.34 17.46
CA GLN A 106 -7.31 -21.42 17.10
C GLN A 106 -7.48 -21.72 15.61
N PRO A 107 -8.38 -22.65 15.23
CA PRO A 107 -8.66 -22.92 13.82
C PRO A 107 -9.33 -21.73 13.14
N ILE A 108 -9.04 -21.52 11.86
CA ILE A 108 -9.73 -20.57 11.00
C ILE A 108 -10.45 -21.35 9.91
N LEU A 109 -11.78 -21.25 9.90
CA LEU A 109 -12.60 -22.09 9.05
C LEU A 109 -13.05 -21.35 7.78
N VAL A 110 -12.83 -21.98 6.63
CA VAL A 110 -13.41 -21.60 5.35
C VAL A 110 -14.20 -22.78 4.81
N ASP A 111 -15.48 -22.60 4.58
CA ASP A 111 -16.40 -23.68 4.17
C ASP A 111 -16.30 -24.93 5.07
N GLY A 112 -16.11 -24.73 6.37
CA GLY A 112 -16.00 -25.78 7.38
C GLY A 112 -14.64 -26.48 7.46
N LYS A 113 -13.66 -26.11 6.63
CA LYS A 113 -12.29 -26.65 6.67
C LYS A 113 -11.35 -25.67 7.37
N ASP A 114 -10.54 -26.16 8.31
CA ASP A 114 -9.43 -25.38 8.90
C ASP A 114 -8.33 -25.16 7.85
N ILE A 115 -8.02 -23.89 7.57
CA ILE A 115 -7.03 -23.50 6.56
C ILE A 115 -5.61 -23.37 7.13
N LYS A 116 -5.43 -23.31 8.42
CA LYS A 116 -4.11 -23.09 9.06
C LYS A 116 -3.09 -24.20 8.77
N PRO A 117 -3.44 -25.49 8.71
CA PRO A 117 -2.50 -26.52 8.29
C PRO A 117 -1.93 -26.29 6.89
N ASP A 118 -2.77 -25.87 5.93
CA ASP A 118 -2.33 -25.58 4.57
C ASP A 118 -1.39 -24.36 4.53
N VAL A 119 -1.70 -23.30 5.29
CA VAL A 119 -0.83 -22.11 5.44
C VAL A 119 0.53 -22.50 6.02
N LYS A 120 0.55 -23.27 7.11
CA LYS A 120 1.80 -23.75 7.75
C LYS A 120 2.63 -24.60 6.78
N ARG A 121 1.99 -25.46 5.99
CA ARG A 121 2.67 -26.28 4.96
C ARG A 121 3.40 -25.41 3.93
N VAL A 122 2.72 -24.39 3.38
CA VAL A 122 3.32 -23.50 2.37
C VAL A 122 4.43 -22.65 2.98
N LEU A 123 4.24 -22.11 4.18
CA LEU A 123 5.30 -21.36 4.88
C LEU A 123 6.54 -22.23 5.15
N SER A 124 6.36 -23.52 5.53
CA SER A 124 7.47 -24.46 5.68
C SER A 124 8.15 -24.73 4.34
N GLN A 125 7.40 -24.92 3.26
CA GLN A 125 7.95 -25.10 1.91
C GLN A 125 8.79 -23.88 1.48
N MET A 126 8.29 -22.66 1.72
CA MET A 126 9.03 -21.42 1.45
C MET A 126 10.33 -21.36 2.25
N LYS A 127 10.28 -21.73 3.54
CA LYS A 127 11.46 -21.79 4.41
C LYS A 127 12.50 -22.75 3.86
N ASP A 128 12.13 -24.00 3.65
CA ASP A 128 13.05 -25.05 3.21
C ASP A 128 13.68 -24.72 1.86
N PHE A 129 12.89 -24.20 0.92
CA PHE A 129 13.38 -23.78 -0.39
C PHE A 129 14.34 -22.59 -0.29
N SER A 130 13.95 -21.55 0.43
CA SER A 130 14.77 -20.34 0.55
C SER A 130 16.09 -20.61 1.28
N GLU A 131 16.11 -21.44 2.32
CA GLU A 131 17.33 -21.85 3.02
C GLU A 131 18.32 -22.55 2.08
N LYS A 132 17.84 -23.47 1.20
CA LYS A 132 18.68 -24.13 0.18
C LYS A 132 19.22 -23.16 -0.85
N VAL A 133 18.43 -22.18 -1.30
CA VAL A 133 18.91 -21.17 -2.27
C VAL A 133 19.90 -20.21 -1.60
N ILE A 134 19.59 -19.72 -0.41
CA ILE A 134 20.46 -18.78 0.33
C ILE A 134 21.78 -19.44 0.75
N SER A 135 21.76 -20.69 1.20
CA SER A 135 22.99 -21.43 1.56
C SER A 135 23.84 -21.81 0.36
N GLY A 136 23.29 -21.76 -0.87
CA GLY A 136 23.93 -22.20 -2.09
C GLY A 136 23.87 -23.73 -2.29
N GLU A 137 23.08 -24.47 -1.53
CA GLU A 137 22.80 -25.89 -1.77
C GLU A 137 22.00 -26.08 -3.07
N HIS A 138 21.02 -25.22 -3.31
CA HIS A 138 20.31 -25.19 -4.60
C HIS A 138 21.22 -24.62 -5.68
N LYS A 139 21.52 -25.44 -6.69
CA LYS A 139 22.46 -25.12 -7.78
C LYS A 139 21.70 -24.93 -9.10
N GLY A 140 22.16 -23.99 -9.90
CA GLY A 140 21.79 -23.88 -11.31
C GLY A 140 22.26 -25.07 -12.15
N PHE A 141 21.87 -25.11 -13.42
CA PHE A 141 22.16 -26.23 -14.32
C PHE A 141 23.66 -26.49 -14.52
N SER A 142 24.50 -25.46 -14.40
CA SER A 142 25.96 -25.57 -14.49
C SER A 142 26.64 -25.99 -13.19
N GLY A 143 25.90 -26.22 -12.11
CA GLY A 143 26.43 -26.51 -10.78
C GLY A 143 26.86 -25.27 -9.98
N LYS A 144 26.72 -24.06 -10.54
CA LYS A 144 26.95 -22.78 -9.83
C LYS A 144 25.84 -22.45 -8.88
N GLU A 145 26.15 -21.67 -7.85
CA GLU A 145 25.13 -21.14 -6.91
C GLU A 145 24.27 -20.08 -7.60
N ILE A 146 23.00 -20.01 -7.21
CA ILE A 146 22.12 -18.91 -7.59
C ILE A 146 22.60 -17.63 -6.88
N THR A 147 22.75 -16.56 -7.63
CA THR A 147 23.15 -15.22 -7.15
C THR A 147 22.06 -14.19 -7.35
N ASP A 148 21.22 -14.39 -8.36
CA ASP A 148 20.19 -13.44 -8.77
C ASP A 148 18.83 -14.12 -8.84
N VAL A 149 17.82 -13.41 -8.35
CA VAL A 149 16.41 -13.83 -8.38
C VAL A 149 15.62 -12.78 -9.14
N VAL A 150 14.85 -13.19 -10.14
CA VAL A 150 13.97 -12.30 -10.91
C VAL A 150 12.52 -12.65 -10.63
N ASN A 151 11.81 -11.78 -9.92
CA ASN A 151 10.38 -11.90 -9.68
C ASN A 151 9.61 -11.31 -10.87
N ILE A 152 8.87 -12.15 -11.58
CA ILE A 152 8.01 -11.75 -12.70
C ILE A 152 6.55 -11.79 -12.21
N GLY A 153 5.96 -10.63 -12.04
CA GLY A 153 4.58 -10.47 -11.54
C GLY A 153 4.12 -9.04 -11.70
N ILE A 154 2.81 -8.78 -11.64
CA ILE A 154 2.23 -7.45 -11.81
C ILE A 154 1.21 -7.17 -10.70
N GLY A 155 0.97 -5.89 -10.41
CA GLY A 155 0.04 -5.47 -9.36
C GLY A 155 0.45 -5.99 -7.99
N GLY A 156 -0.44 -6.74 -7.31
CA GLY A 156 -0.15 -7.29 -5.98
C GLY A 156 1.00 -8.30 -5.94
N SER A 157 1.33 -8.93 -7.07
CA SER A 157 2.49 -9.82 -7.20
C SER A 157 3.82 -9.09 -7.39
N ASP A 158 3.81 -7.76 -7.46
CA ASP A 158 4.97 -6.89 -7.64
C ASP A 158 5.06 -5.85 -6.51
N LEU A 159 4.03 -4.99 -6.35
CA LEU A 159 4.08 -3.79 -5.52
C LEU A 159 4.41 -4.07 -4.04
N GLY A 160 3.76 -5.07 -3.44
CA GLY A 160 4.05 -5.48 -2.07
C GLY A 160 5.48 -6.02 -1.91
N PRO A 161 5.87 -7.06 -2.67
CA PRO A 161 7.23 -7.59 -2.63
C PRO A 161 8.33 -6.56 -2.88
N VAL A 162 8.23 -5.73 -3.92
CA VAL A 162 9.25 -4.72 -4.23
C VAL A 162 9.35 -3.67 -3.12
N MET A 163 8.21 -3.26 -2.54
CA MET A 163 8.19 -2.32 -1.43
C MET A 163 8.91 -2.88 -0.21
N VAL A 164 8.61 -4.13 0.20
CA VAL A 164 9.24 -4.75 1.37
C VAL A 164 10.74 -4.99 1.13
N CYS A 165 11.13 -5.49 -0.05
CA CYS A 165 12.55 -5.68 -0.39
C CYS A 165 13.32 -4.35 -0.39
N SER A 166 12.71 -3.24 -0.86
CA SER A 166 13.30 -1.89 -0.78
C SER A 166 13.41 -1.43 0.67
N ALA A 167 12.34 -1.57 1.45
CA ALA A 167 12.29 -1.12 2.83
C ALA A 167 13.28 -1.86 3.75
N LEU A 168 13.48 -3.14 3.52
CA LEU A 168 14.33 -4.00 4.34
C LEU A 168 15.67 -4.38 3.68
N LYS A 169 16.12 -3.60 2.68
CA LYS A 169 17.37 -3.92 1.97
C LYS A 169 18.62 -3.98 2.87
N HIS A 170 18.58 -3.42 4.08
CA HIS A 170 19.64 -3.53 5.08
C HIS A 170 19.66 -4.88 5.83
N PHE A 171 18.59 -5.71 5.65
CA PHE A 171 18.53 -7.12 6.07
C PHE A 171 18.89 -8.09 4.93
N LYS A 172 19.33 -7.58 3.78
CA LYS A 172 19.53 -8.35 2.57
C LYS A 172 20.47 -9.55 2.78
N THR A 173 20.07 -10.71 2.28
CA THR A 173 20.91 -11.91 2.13
C THR A 173 22.00 -11.70 1.05
N ARG A 174 22.71 -12.75 0.67
CA ARG A 174 23.67 -12.70 -0.44
C ARG A 174 23.04 -12.57 -1.84
N LEU A 175 21.72 -12.80 -1.95
CA LEU A 175 21.00 -12.80 -3.21
C LEU A 175 20.64 -11.37 -3.67
N ASN A 176 20.71 -11.13 -4.98
CA ASN A 176 20.15 -9.94 -5.59
C ASN A 176 18.74 -10.25 -6.10
N VAL A 177 17.75 -9.51 -5.63
CA VAL A 177 16.37 -9.69 -6.07
C VAL A 177 15.97 -8.55 -7.01
N HIS A 178 15.53 -8.92 -8.20
CA HIS A 178 15.08 -8.04 -9.27
C HIS A 178 13.58 -8.24 -9.51
N PHE A 179 12.90 -7.22 -10.01
CA PHE A 179 11.47 -7.26 -10.28
C PHE A 179 11.19 -6.87 -11.73
N VAL A 180 10.33 -7.63 -12.40
CA VAL A 180 9.84 -7.37 -13.75
C VAL A 180 8.32 -7.45 -13.74
N SER A 181 7.64 -6.32 -13.94
CA SER A 181 6.18 -6.22 -13.87
C SER A 181 5.54 -5.75 -15.17
N ASN A 182 6.13 -4.74 -15.83
CA ASN A 182 5.56 -4.17 -17.04
C ASN A 182 5.76 -5.09 -18.25
N VAL A 183 4.77 -5.16 -19.13
CA VAL A 183 4.89 -5.86 -20.43
C VAL A 183 5.79 -5.12 -21.44
N ASP A 184 6.24 -3.91 -21.11
CA ASP A 184 7.28 -3.22 -21.87
C ASP A 184 8.57 -4.06 -21.87
N GLY A 185 8.95 -4.56 -23.06
CA GLY A 185 10.13 -5.41 -23.22
C GLY A 185 11.43 -4.79 -22.72
N ASN A 186 11.53 -3.46 -22.66
CA ASN A 186 12.70 -2.77 -22.11
C ASN A 186 12.89 -3.12 -20.63
N HIS A 187 11.82 -3.27 -19.85
CA HIS A 187 11.92 -3.64 -18.43
C HIS A 187 12.62 -4.99 -18.24
N LEU A 188 12.22 -6.00 -19.02
CA LEU A 188 12.86 -7.32 -18.98
C LEU A 188 14.30 -7.28 -19.49
N VAL A 189 14.54 -6.65 -20.65
CA VAL A 189 15.85 -6.61 -21.29
C VAL A 189 16.89 -5.91 -20.41
N GLU A 190 16.56 -4.74 -19.85
CA GLU A 190 17.49 -4.01 -18.97
C GLU A 190 17.74 -4.77 -17.65
N THR A 191 16.75 -5.50 -17.15
CA THR A 191 16.93 -6.35 -15.96
C THR A 191 17.88 -7.51 -16.26
N LEU A 192 17.71 -8.21 -17.39
CA LEU A 192 18.51 -9.40 -17.72
C LEU A 192 19.92 -9.08 -18.25
N LYS A 193 20.17 -7.84 -18.66
CA LYS A 193 21.40 -7.40 -19.36
C LYS A 193 22.69 -7.79 -18.64
N ASN A 194 22.70 -7.73 -17.32
CA ASN A 194 23.86 -8.01 -16.48
C ASN A 194 23.77 -9.34 -15.72
N LEU A 195 22.75 -10.16 -16.02
CA LEU A 195 22.52 -11.44 -15.36
C LEU A 195 23.07 -12.60 -16.19
N SER A 196 23.39 -13.71 -15.49
CA SER A 196 23.83 -14.96 -16.11
C SER A 196 22.72 -16.00 -16.00
N PRO A 197 22.31 -16.68 -17.10
CA PRO A 197 21.36 -17.78 -17.04
C PRO A 197 21.75 -18.90 -16.08
N GLU A 198 23.05 -19.13 -15.89
CA GLU A 198 23.58 -20.19 -15.02
C GLU A 198 23.31 -19.94 -13.51
N THR A 199 23.11 -18.66 -13.11
CA THR A 199 23.01 -18.25 -11.70
C THR A 199 21.74 -17.48 -11.40
N THR A 200 20.80 -17.40 -12.35
CA THR A 200 19.52 -16.68 -12.19
C THR A 200 18.37 -17.63 -11.90
N LEU A 201 17.59 -17.35 -10.86
CA LEU A 201 16.34 -18.01 -10.52
C LEU A 201 15.18 -17.08 -10.88
N PHE A 202 14.17 -17.61 -11.57
CA PHE A 202 12.95 -16.87 -11.93
C PHE A 202 11.78 -17.30 -11.05
N ILE A 203 11.07 -16.33 -10.50
CA ILE A 203 9.80 -16.51 -9.79
C ILE A 203 8.68 -16.01 -10.69
N ILE A 204 7.77 -16.90 -11.12
CA ILE A 204 6.59 -16.53 -11.88
C ILE A 204 5.41 -16.38 -10.91
N ALA A 205 5.07 -15.13 -10.57
CA ALA A 205 4.05 -14.79 -9.60
C ALA A 205 2.73 -14.44 -10.29
N SER A 206 1.86 -15.44 -10.51
CA SER A 206 0.56 -15.27 -11.14
C SER A 206 -0.47 -16.24 -10.56
N LYS A 207 -1.52 -15.72 -9.92
CA LYS A 207 -2.55 -16.52 -9.25
C LYS A 207 -3.16 -17.58 -10.18
N THR A 208 -3.54 -17.18 -11.39
CA THR A 208 -4.16 -18.06 -12.40
C THR A 208 -3.18 -18.67 -13.38
N PHE A 209 -1.92 -18.21 -13.39
CA PHE A 209 -0.90 -18.55 -14.38
C PHE A 209 -1.31 -18.21 -15.83
N THR A 210 -2.18 -17.18 -15.99
CA THR A 210 -2.74 -16.74 -17.28
C THR A 210 -2.68 -15.22 -17.48
N THR A 211 -2.17 -14.46 -16.50
CA THR A 211 -2.05 -13.00 -16.61
C THR A 211 -1.14 -12.66 -17.78
N GLN A 212 -1.66 -11.91 -18.75
CA GLN A 212 -0.98 -11.66 -20.02
C GLN A 212 0.43 -11.08 -19.84
N GLU A 213 0.56 -10.03 -19.06
CA GLU A 213 1.85 -9.35 -18.83
C GLU A 213 2.87 -10.30 -18.20
N THR A 214 2.45 -11.02 -17.15
CA THR A 214 3.31 -11.96 -16.43
C THR A 214 3.75 -13.10 -17.34
N MET A 215 2.82 -13.70 -18.09
CA MET A 215 3.14 -14.84 -18.96
C MET A 215 3.97 -14.43 -20.17
N THR A 216 3.75 -13.24 -20.75
CA THR A 216 4.59 -12.70 -21.81
C THR A 216 6.04 -12.54 -21.34
N ASN A 217 6.24 -11.91 -20.18
CA ASN A 217 7.56 -11.75 -19.60
C ASN A 217 8.20 -13.09 -19.20
N ALA A 218 7.40 -14.02 -18.65
CA ALA A 218 7.88 -15.36 -18.27
C ALA A 218 8.37 -16.18 -19.48
N HIS A 219 7.62 -16.19 -20.59
CA HIS A 219 8.04 -16.85 -21.82
C HIS A 219 9.31 -16.19 -22.39
N SER A 220 9.38 -14.87 -22.45
CA SER A 220 10.58 -14.17 -22.91
C SER A 220 11.80 -14.42 -22.02
N ALA A 221 11.61 -14.53 -20.71
CA ALA A 221 12.69 -14.92 -19.78
C ALA A 221 13.11 -16.38 -19.98
N LYS A 222 12.16 -17.30 -20.26
CA LYS A 222 12.46 -18.69 -20.59
C LYS A 222 13.24 -18.79 -21.91
N ASP A 223 12.84 -18.04 -22.94
CA ASP A 223 13.57 -17.99 -24.22
C ASP A 223 15.00 -17.44 -24.03
N TRP A 224 15.19 -16.44 -23.16
CA TRP A 224 16.53 -15.96 -22.80
C TRP A 224 17.35 -17.03 -22.09
N PHE A 225 16.75 -17.74 -21.14
CA PHE A 225 17.38 -18.84 -20.40
C PHE A 225 17.81 -20.00 -21.32
N LEU A 226 16.93 -20.41 -22.25
CA LEU A 226 17.16 -21.53 -23.17
C LEU A 226 18.26 -21.27 -24.20
N LYS A 227 18.79 -20.04 -24.31
CA LYS A 227 19.99 -19.78 -25.13
C LYS A 227 21.26 -20.41 -24.51
N SER A 228 21.23 -20.75 -23.23
CA SER A 228 22.38 -21.33 -22.51
C SER A 228 22.05 -22.65 -21.81
N GLY A 229 20.81 -22.83 -21.34
CA GLY A 229 20.28 -24.05 -20.74
C GLY A 229 19.41 -24.83 -21.73
N ASN A 230 18.76 -25.88 -21.24
CA ASN A 230 17.80 -26.68 -22.00
C ASN A 230 16.48 -26.84 -21.22
N GLU A 231 15.45 -27.43 -21.89
CA GLU A 231 14.12 -27.60 -21.28
C GLU A 231 14.14 -28.38 -19.95
N GLY A 232 15.03 -29.37 -19.81
CA GLY A 232 15.18 -30.14 -18.56
C GLY A 232 15.77 -29.33 -17.40
N ASP A 233 16.43 -28.21 -17.70
CA ASP A 233 17.03 -27.33 -16.70
C ASP A 233 16.03 -26.30 -16.15
N VAL A 234 14.88 -26.10 -16.80
CA VAL A 234 13.83 -25.15 -16.37
C VAL A 234 13.41 -25.45 -14.92
N ALA A 235 13.29 -26.71 -14.54
CA ALA A 235 12.92 -27.12 -13.19
C ALA A 235 13.88 -26.62 -12.09
N ARG A 236 15.13 -26.26 -12.42
CA ARG A 236 16.12 -25.74 -11.46
C ARG A 236 16.16 -24.23 -11.38
N HIS A 237 15.59 -23.54 -12.38
CA HIS A 237 15.71 -22.10 -12.53
C HIS A 237 14.37 -21.36 -12.51
N PHE A 238 13.26 -22.09 -12.50
CA PHE A 238 11.92 -21.47 -12.48
C PHE A 238 11.08 -22.06 -11.37
N VAL A 239 10.44 -21.15 -10.62
CA VAL A 239 9.44 -21.48 -9.59
C VAL A 239 8.15 -20.73 -9.88
N ALA A 240 7.01 -21.29 -9.47
CA ALA A 240 5.70 -20.69 -9.66
C ALA A 240 5.04 -20.37 -8.32
N LEU A 241 4.42 -19.21 -8.24
CA LEU A 241 3.52 -18.80 -7.16
C LEU A 241 2.12 -18.76 -7.75
N SER A 242 1.34 -19.83 -7.60
CA SER A 242 0.09 -19.97 -8.34
C SER A 242 -0.89 -20.95 -7.68
N THR A 243 -2.17 -20.74 -7.94
CA THR A 243 -3.23 -21.73 -7.66
C THR A 243 -3.37 -22.75 -8.81
N ASN A 244 -2.78 -22.48 -9.99
CA ASN A 244 -2.92 -23.29 -11.21
C ASN A 244 -1.70 -24.18 -11.43
N VAL A 245 -1.63 -25.26 -10.68
CA VAL A 245 -0.54 -26.25 -10.71
C VAL A 245 -0.38 -26.86 -12.12
N LEU A 246 -1.50 -27.08 -12.84
CA LEU A 246 -1.46 -27.71 -14.15
C LEU A 246 -0.71 -26.85 -15.19
N GLU A 247 -1.02 -25.57 -15.27
CA GLU A 247 -0.36 -24.66 -16.22
C GLU A 247 1.11 -24.42 -15.85
N ALA A 248 1.42 -24.35 -14.54
CA ALA A 248 2.81 -24.26 -14.10
C ALA A 248 3.65 -25.49 -14.50
N LYS A 249 3.09 -26.71 -14.38
CA LYS A 249 3.75 -27.94 -14.87
C LYS A 249 3.93 -27.93 -16.39
N LYS A 250 2.96 -27.46 -17.17
CA LYS A 250 3.09 -27.33 -18.62
C LYS A 250 4.20 -26.36 -19.03
N PHE A 251 4.45 -25.33 -18.24
CA PHE A 251 5.57 -24.41 -18.46
C PHE A 251 6.94 -25.07 -18.26
N GLY A 252 7.00 -26.20 -17.53
CA GLY A 252 8.22 -26.95 -17.22
C GLY A 252 8.68 -26.83 -15.76
N ILE A 253 7.86 -26.24 -14.89
CA ILE A 253 8.18 -26.08 -13.48
C ILE A 253 7.90 -27.39 -12.72
N ALA A 254 8.87 -27.84 -11.93
CA ALA A 254 8.73 -29.03 -11.09
C ALA A 254 7.68 -28.80 -9.99
N GLU A 255 6.94 -29.85 -9.61
CA GLU A 255 5.83 -29.74 -8.64
C GLU A 255 6.27 -29.21 -7.28
N GLU A 256 7.42 -29.63 -6.81
CA GLU A 256 8.05 -29.17 -5.57
C GLU A 256 8.43 -27.67 -5.59
N ASN A 257 8.53 -27.07 -6.77
CA ASN A 257 8.80 -25.65 -7.00
C ASN A 257 7.55 -24.82 -7.29
N ILE A 258 6.36 -25.38 -7.05
CA ILE A 258 5.09 -24.66 -7.14
C ILE A 258 4.61 -24.35 -5.72
N PHE A 259 4.48 -23.07 -5.42
CA PHE A 259 4.04 -22.56 -4.13
C PHE A 259 2.60 -22.09 -4.27
N GLU A 260 1.69 -22.79 -3.60
CA GLU A 260 0.27 -22.50 -3.65
C GLU A 260 -0.10 -21.34 -2.72
N PHE A 261 -1.13 -20.61 -3.07
CA PHE A 261 -1.88 -19.73 -2.19
C PHE A 261 -3.37 -19.80 -2.59
N TRP A 262 -4.25 -19.10 -1.91
CA TRP A 262 -5.67 -19.42 -1.96
C TRP A 262 -6.50 -18.27 -2.52
N ASP A 263 -7.73 -18.54 -2.94
CA ASP A 263 -8.66 -17.57 -3.52
C ASP A 263 -9.13 -16.51 -2.51
N TRP A 264 -9.13 -16.84 -1.21
CA TRP A 264 -9.40 -15.92 -0.12
C TRP A 264 -8.24 -14.95 0.18
N VAL A 265 -7.15 -15.00 -0.55
CA VAL A 265 -6.07 -14.00 -0.55
C VAL A 265 -6.28 -13.06 -1.74
N GLY A 266 -6.65 -11.83 -1.48
CA GLY A 266 -6.71 -10.77 -2.47
C GLY A 266 -5.32 -10.41 -3.01
N GLY A 267 -5.21 -10.07 -4.31
CA GLY A 267 -3.92 -9.77 -4.95
C GLY A 267 -3.12 -8.68 -4.21
N ARG A 268 -3.74 -7.54 -3.93
CA ARG A 268 -3.09 -6.40 -3.23
C ARG A 268 -2.79 -6.63 -1.74
N TYR A 269 -3.28 -7.75 -1.17
CA TYR A 269 -3.02 -8.19 0.20
C TYR A 269 -2.18 -9.47 0.27
N SER A 270 -1.54 -9.87 -0.86
CA SER A 270 -0.94 -11.20 -1.00
C SER A 270 0.51 -11.30 -0.53
N LEU A 271 1.18 -10.21 -0.20
CA LEU A 271 2.61 -10.22 0.18
C LEU A 271 2.93 -11.16 1.36
N TRP A 272 1.94 -11.48 2.19
CA TRP A 272 2.04 -12.38 3.34
C TRP A 272 1.99 -13.87 2.96
N SER A 273 1.55 -14.19 1.74
CA SER A 273 1.42 -15.55 1.19
C SER A 273 2.69 -16.02 0.48
N ALA A 274 2.57 -17.07 -0.33
CA ALA A 274 3.63 -17.53 -1.24
C ALA A 274 4.18 -16.39 -2.13
N ILE A 275 3.38 -15.37 -2.46
CA ILE A 275 3.82 -14.16 -3.18
C ILE A 275 5.01 -13.49 -2.49
N GLY A 276 5.15 -13.64 -1.19
CA GLY A 276 6.30 -13.17 -0.42
C GLY A 276 7.60 -13.98 -0.60
N LEU A 277 7.66 -15.01 -1.46
CA LEU A 277 8.87 -15.80 -1.64
C LEU A 277 10.08 -14.96 -2.07
N SER A 278 9.88 -13.94 -2.90
CA SER A 278 10.95 -13.00 -3.26
C SER A 278 11.44 -12.18 -2.05
N ILE A 279 10.54 -11.86 -1.11
CA ILE A 279 10.91 -11.23 0.17
C ILE A 279 11.75 -12.20 1.00
N VAL A 280 11.29 -13.45 1.16
CA VAL A 280 12.02 -14.47 1.93
C VAL A 280 13.43 -14.70 1.37
N LEU A 281 13.58 -14.76 0.05
CA LEU A 281 14.90 -14.87 -0.59
C LEU A 281 15.76 -13.62 -0.39
N SER A 282 15.12 -12.44 -0.33
CA SER A 282 15.81 -11.17 -0.11
C SER A 282 16.35 -11.02 1.32
N ILE A 283 15.54 -11.30 2.35
CA ILE A 283 15.86 -10.99 3.76
C ILE A 283 16.03 -12.23 4.65
N GLY A 284 15.76 -13.42 4.15
CA GLY A 284 15.73 -14.67 4.92
C GLY A 284 14.39 -14.94 5.59
N TYR A 285 14.13 -16.23 5.85
CA TYR A 285 12.83 -16.65 6.43
C TYR A 285 12.61 -16.11 7.85
N GLY A 286 13.66 -16.04 8.67
CA GLY A 286 13.52 -15.53 10.05
C GLY A 286 13.03 -14.08 10.10
N ASP A 287 13.55 -13.23 9.23
CA ASP A 287 13.12 -11.83 9.14
C ASP A 287 11.74 -11.68 8.48
N PHE A 288 11.41 -12.55 7.51
CA PHE A 288 10.04 -12.62 6.99
C PHE A 288 9.03 -13.05 8.07
N GLU A 289 9.38 -14.00 8.92
CA GLU A 289 8.54 -14.37 10.07
C GLU A 289 8.35 -13.21 11.05
N GLN A 290 9.38 -12.38 11.29
CA GLN A 290 9.24 -11.16 12.10
C GLN A 290 8.29 -10.15 11.44
N LEU A 291 8.31 -10.02 10.10
CA LEU A 291 7.37 -9.19 9.35
C LEU A 291 5.92 -9.69 9.58
N LEU A 292 5.69 -11.00 9.49
CA LEU A 292 4.39 -11.61 9.78
C LEU A 292 3.95 -11.35 11.24
N LYS A 293 4.86 -11.49 12.21
CA LYS A 293 4.59 -11.25 13.64
C LYS A 293 4.23 -9.79 13.93
N GLY A 294 4.91 -8.84 13.27
CA GLY A 294 4.59 -7.43 13.40
C GLY A 294 3.18 -7.10 12.90
N ALA A 295 2.81 -7.67 11.77
CA ALA A 295 1.46 -7.51 11.24
C ALA A 295 0.40 -8.19 12.12
N ASN A 296 0.71 -9.37 12.68
CA ASN A 296 -0.16 -10.05 13.64
C ASN A 296 -0.37 -9.27 14.94
N ASP A 297 0.66 -8.57 15.45
CA ASP A 297 0.50 -7.67 16.61
C ASP A 297 -0.56 -6.58 16.32
N THR A 298 -0.54 -6.03 15.13
CA THR A 298 -1.57 -5.07 14.69
C THR A 298 -2.93 -5.71 14.51
N ASP A 299 -3.02 -6.94 13.97
CA ASP A 299 -4.28 -7.69 13.87
C ASP A 299 -4.92 -7.91 15.24
N ILE A 300 -4.13 -8.29 16.24
CA ILE A 300 -4.60 -8.48 17.61
C ILE A 300 -5.09 -7.16 18.22
N HIS A 301 -4.34 -6.08 18.00
CA HIS A 301 -4.73 -4.74 18.45
C HIS A 301 -6.06 -4.31 17.81
N PHE A 302 -6.18 -4.47 16.48
CA PHE A 302 -7.38 -4.11 15.72
C PHE A 302 -8.63 -4.84 16.20
N GLN A 303 -8.51 -6.11 16.54
CA GLN A 303 -9.63 -6.92 17.06
C GLN A 303 -10.05 -6.58 18.48
N LYS A 304 -9.09 -6.19 19.35
CA LYS A 304 -9.29 -6.13 20.80
C LYS A 304 -9.41 -4.74 21.38
N ALA A 305 -8.79 -3.74 20.76
CA ALA A 305 -8.79 -2.38 21.31
C ALA A 305 -10.16 -1.73 21.14
N ASP A 306 -10.54 -0.92 22.13
CA ASP A 306 -11.68 -0.04 22.00
C ASP A 306 -11.45 0.96 20.85
N PHE A 307 -12.49 1.38 20.16
CA PHE A 307 -12.35 2.25 18.97
C PHE A 307 -11.61 3.54 19.25
N SER A 308 -11.72 4.09 20.47
CA SER A 308 -11.01 5.29 20.89
C SER A 308 -9.49 5.13 21.02
N GLU A 309 -9.00 3.90 21.11
CA GLU A 309 -7.58 3.55 21.22
C GLU A 309 -7.09 2.71 20.02
N ASN A 310 -7.99 2.41 19.08
CA ASN A 310 -7.73 1.55 17.93
C ASN A 310 -7.14 2.37 16.77
N VAL A 311 -5.82 2.27 16.60
CA VAL A 311 -5.09 3.11 15.62
C VAL A 311 -5.66 3.01 14.19
N PRO A 312 -5.86 1.82 13.59
CA PRO A 312 -6.49 1.70 12.28
C PRO A 312 -7.88 2.34 12.18
N VAL A 313 -8.70 2.20 13.23
CA VAL A 313 -10.03 2.80 13.27
C VAL A 313 -9.94 4.33 13.28
N LEU A 314 -9.09 4.91 14.12
CA LEU A 314 -8.90 6.36 14.16
C LEU A 314 -8.34 6.92 12.84
N MET A 315 -7.35 6.24 12.23
CA MET A 315 -6.85 6.60 10.89
C MET A 315 -7.97 6.64 9.85
N ALA A 316 -8.82 5.63 9.86
CA ALA A 316 -9.95 5.52 8.94
C ALA A 316 -10.98 6.62 9.14
N LEU A 317 -11.36 6.87 10.39
CA LEU A 317 -12.33 7.90 10.77
C LEU A 317 -11.85 9.31 10.42
N LEU A 318 -10.57 9.61 10.67
CA LEU A 318 -9.95 10.86 10.23
C LEU A 318 -9.95 11.00 8.70
N GLY A 319 -9.64 9.91 7.98
CA GLY A 319 -9.73 9.91 6.51
C GLY A 319 -11.15 10.19 6.00
N ILE A 320 -12.17 9.60 6.64
CA ILE A 320 -13.59 9.86 6.33
C ILE A 320 -13.96 11.32 6.65
N TRP A 321 -13.50 11.84 7.79
CA TRP A 321 -13.73 13.23 8.18
C TRP A 321 -13.25 14.21 7.12
N TYR A 322 -12.01 14.06 6.65
CA TYR A 322 -11.49 14.95 5.62
C TYR A 322 -12.12 14.71 4.25
N ARG A 323 -12.36 13.46 3.88
CA ARG A 323 -12.90 13.13 2.56
C ARG A 323 -14.35 13.61 2.39
N ASN A 324 -15.17 13.47 3.44
CA ASN A 324 -16.62 13.65 3.33
C ASN A 324 -17.13 14.98 3.89
N PHE A 325 -16.35 15.69 4.69
CA PHE A 325 -16.77 16.96 5.29
C PHE A 325 -15.90 18.14 4.85
N PHE A 326 -14.64 17.90 4.52
CA PHE A 326 -13.72 18.92 4.00
C PHE A 326 -13.46 18.80 2.49
N ASP A 327 -14.11 17.89 1.79
CA ASP A 327 -13.94 17.62 0.35
C ASP A 327 -12.48 17.34 -0.06
N ALA A 328 -11.65 16.84 0.86
CA ALA A 328 -10.26 16.51 0.56
C ALA A 328 -10.18 15.38 -0.47
N SER A 329 -9.79 15.72 -1.69
CA SER A 329 -9.76 14.77 -2.83
C SER A 329 -8.57 13.81 -2.77
N SER A 330 -7.53 14.15 -2.00
CA SER A 330 -6.31 13.35 -1.90
C SER A 330 -5.82 13.22 -0.46
N HIS A 331 -4.95 12.23 -0.23
CA HIS A 331 -4.27 12.00 1.04
C HIS A 331 -2.80 11.71 0.76
N ALA A 332 -1.90 12.48 1.36
CA ALA A 332 -0.47 12.32 1.15
C ALA A 332 0.14 11.38 2.19
N VAL A 333 1.05 10.50 1.75
CA VAL A 333 1.85 9.62 2.63
C VAL A 333 3.31 10.00 2.48
N LEU A 334 3.90 10.51 3.55
CA LEU A 334 5.18 11.23 3.56
C LEU A 334 6.18 10.55 4.51
N PRO A 335 6.80 9.43 4.08
CA PRO A 335 7.78 8.75 4.90
C PRO A 335 9.11 9.52 4.97
N TYR A 336 9.54 9.91 6.16
CA TYR A 336 10.88 10.46 6.41
C TYR A 336 11.89 9.30 6.60
N SER A 337 11.97 8.50 5.55
CA SER A 337 12.88 7.38 5.40
C SER A 337 13.02 7.02 3.93
N GLN A 338 14.25 7.05 3.39
CA GLN A 338 14.51 6.65 2.00
C GLN A 338 14.17 5.17 1.76
N TYR A 339 14.24 4.34 2.78
CA TYR A 339 13.85 2.93 2.71
C TYR A 339 12.36 2.71 2.37
N LEU A 340 11.50 3.70 2.68
CA LEU A 340 10.07 3.65 2.38
C LEU A 340 9.67 4.39 1.08
N ASP A 341 10.60 4.59 0.16
CA ASP A 341 10.33 5.28 -1.12
C ASP A 341 9.21 4.63 -1.95
N ARG A 342 9.05 3.32 -1.83
CA ARG A 342 8.00 2.54 -2.51
C ARG A 342 6.69 2.40 -1.73
N PHE A 343 6.66 2.84 -0.47
CA PHE A 343 5.49 2.67 0.38
C PHE A 343 4.24 3.43 -0.12
N PRO A 344 4.34 4.71 -0.56
CA PRO A 344 3.18 5.39 -1.15
C PRO A 344 2.63 4.68 -2.40
N ALA A 345 3.51 4.19 -3.28
CA ALA A 345 3.10 3.45 -4.49
C ALA A 345 2.41 2.11 -4.17
N TYR A 346 2.85 1.40 -3.13
CA TYR A 346 2.17 0.21 -2.63
C TYR A 346 0.75 0.55 -2.14
N LEU A 347 0.60 1.64 -1.37
CA LEU A 347 -0.69 2.08 -0.85
C LEU A 347 -1.64 2.59 -1.93
N GLN A 348 -1.13 3.09 -3.07
CA GLN A 348 -1.98 3.45 -4.21
C GLN A 348 -2.84 2.28 -4.64
N GLN A 349 -2.25 1.10 -4.83
CA GLN A 349 -3.05 -0.08 -5.14
C GLN A 349 -3.90 -0.51 -3.93
N GLY A 350 -3.30 -0.58 -2.75
CA GLY A 350 -3.98 -1.03 -1.53
C GLY A 350 -5.28 -0.26 -1.26
N ASP A 351 -5.24 1.06 -1.31
CA ASP A 351 -6.37 1.94 -0.96
C ASP A 351 -7.28 2.23 -2.18
N MET A 352 -6.70 2.73 -3.29
CA MET A 352 -7.49 3.22 -4.42
C MET A 352 -8.24 2.10 -5.15
N GLU A 353 -7.63 0.92 -5.30
CA GLU A 353 -8.31 -0.25 -5.89
C GLU A 353 -9.38 -0.81 -4.94
N SER A 354 -9.17 -0.71 -3.62
CA SER A 354 -10.13 -1.18 -2.62
C SER A 354 -11.32 -0.24 -2.47
N ASN A 355 -11.08 1.06 -2.29
CA ASN A 355 -12.08 2.02 -1.87
C ASN A 355 -12.51 3.01 -2.96
N GLY A 356 -11.91 2.96 -4.15
CA GLY A 356 -12.34 3.72 -5.33
C GLY A 356 -13.60 3.11 -5.94
N LYS A 357 -14.73 3.17 -5.24
CA LYS A 357 -16.00 2.54 -5.60
C LYS A 357 -17.13 3.57 -5.63
N SER A 358 -18.06 3.40 -6.56
CA SER A 358 -19.25 4.26 -6.74
C SER A 358 -20.57 3.56 -6.44
N VAL A 359 -20.53 2.29 -6.01
CA VAL A 359 -21.72 1.48 -5.73
C VAL A 359 -21.60 0.90 -4.32
N ASP A 360 -22.66 0.99 -3.54
CA ASP A 360 -22.70 0.47 -2.19
C ASP A 360 -22.98 -1.04 -2.13
N ARG A 361 -22.93 -1.62 -0.93
CA ARG A 361 -23.20 -3.06 -0.71
C ARG A 361 -24.66 -3.47 -0.95
N ASN A 362 -25.58 -2.53 -1.18
CA ASN A 362 -26.96 -2.80 -1.61
C ASN A 362 -27.09 -2.79 -3.14
N GLY A 363 -26.04 -2.41 -3.88
CA GLY A 363 -26.06 -2.28 -5.33
C GLY A 363 -26.53 -0.90 -5.82
N GLU A 364 -26.60 0.10 -4.93
CA GLU A 364 -27.04 1.44 -5.24
C GLU A 364 -25.84 2.39 -5.43
N PHE A 365 -25.97 3.36 -6.33
CA PHE A 365 -24.95 4.40 -6.49
C PHE A 365 -24.85 5.26 -5.23
N VAL A 366 -23.62 5.50 -4.75
CA VAL A 366 -23.38 6.38 -3.61
C VAL A 366 -23.43 7.85 -4.02
N TYR A 367 -23.90 8.71 -3.13
CA TYR A 367 -23.98 10.17 -3.30
C TYR A 367 -23.05 10.90 -2.31
N TYR A 368 -22.05 10.21 -1.83
CA TYR A 368 -20.97 10.71 -0.98
C TYR A 368 -19.63 10.23 -1.53
N GLU A 369 -18.58 10.90 -1.15
CA GLU A 369 -17.25 10.59 -1.63
C GLU A 369 -16.68 9.33 -0.96
N THR A 370 -15.99 8.52 -1.72
CA THR A 370 -15.27 7.32 -1.26
C THR A 370 -13.75 7.52 -1.36
N GLY A 371 -12.96 6.48 -1.56
CA GLY A 371 -11.51 6.49 -1.52
C GLY A 371 -10.83 7.73 -2.12
N PRO A 372 -9.90 8.36 -1.38
CA PRO A 372 -9.12 9.49 -1.88
C PRO A 372 -8.03 9.04 -2.85
N ILE A 373 -7.45 9.99 -3.58
CA ILE A 373 -6.20 9.77 -4.33
C ILE A 373 -5.06 9.65 -3.32
N ILE A 374 -4.40 8.50 -3.29
CA ILE A 374 -3.20 8.29 -2.45
C ILE A 374 -1.96 8.65 -3.25
N TRP A 375 -1.10 9.49 -2.67
CA TRP A 375 0.16 9.89 -3.27
C TRP A 375 1.19 10.26 -2.21
N GLY A 376 2.40 10.55 -2.62
CA GLY A 376 3.44 11.00 -1.70
C GLY A 376 4.84 10.59 -2.14
N GLY A 377 5.77 10.71 -1.21
CA GLY A 377 7.17 10.36 -1.44
C GLY A 377 8.01 10.67 -0.21
N PRO A 378 9.29 10.24 -0.20
CA PRO A 378 10.12 10.38 0.98
C PRO A 378 10.46 11.84 1.29
N GLY A 379 10.34 12.24 2.56
CA GLY A 379 11.03 13.41 3.11
C GLY A 379 12.54 13.11 3.20
N THR A 380 13.40 14.08 2.96
CA THR A 380 13.19 15.50 2.68
C THR A 380 12.97 15.81 1.19
N ASN A 381 13.11 14.84 0.29
CA ASN A 381 12.99 15.03 -1.17
C ASN A 381 11.63 15.63 -1.54
N GLY A 382 10.54 15.18 -0.94
CA GLY A 382 9.21 15.73 -1.14
C GLY A 382 9.10 17.23 -0.90
N GLN A 383 9.85 17.77 0.08
CA GLN A 383 9.90 19.21 0.37
C GLN A 383 10.37 20.03 -0.83
N HIS A 384 11.22 19.46 -1.69
CA HIS A 384 11.76 20.10 -2.89
C HIS A 384 10.96 19.74 -4.16
N ALA A 385 9.86 19.00 -4.02
CA ALA A 385 9.05 18.56 -5.15
C ALA A 385 7.62 19.11 -5.12
N PHE A 386 6.88 18.92 -4.03
CA PHE A 386 5.45 19.21 -3.99
C PHE A 386 4.95 19.91 -2.70
N TYR A 387 5.80 20.22 -1.74
CA TYR A 387 5.38 20.90 -0.51
C TYR A 387 4.87 22.32 -0.73
N GLN A 388 5.26 22.97 -1.82
CA GLN A 388 4.67 24.25 -2.23
C GLN A 388 3.14 24.14 -2.35
N LEU A 389 2.66 23.05 -2.97
CA LEU A 389 1.22 22.79 -3.09
C LEU A 389 0.57 22.53 -1.72
N ILE A 390 1.21 21.75 -0.86
CA ILE A 390 0.65 21.41 0.45
C ILE A 390 0.55 22.66 1.33
N HIS A 391 1.58 23.53 1.34
CA HIS A 391 1.62 24.71 2.20
C HIS A 391 0.78 25.89 1.70
N GLN A 392 0.74 26.15 0.40
CA GLN A 392 0.15 27.36 -0.18
C GLN A 392 -0.78 27.08 -1.36
N GLY A 393 -1.14 25.83 -1.61
CA GLY A 393 -2.15 25.47 -2.60
C GLY A 393 -3.56 25.81 -2.11
N THR A 394 -4.54 25.54 -2.97
CA THR A 394 -5.97 25.80 -2.70
C THR A 394 -6.72 24.55 -2.20
N GLU A 395 -6.07 23.38 -2.26
CA GLU A 395 -6.64 22.10 -1.82
C GLU A 395 -6.18 21.77 -0.41
N LEU A 396 -7.10 21.28 0.42
CA LEU A 396 -6.75 20.68 1.71
C LEU A 396 -6.19 19.27 1.47
N ILE A 397 -4.95 19.04 1.92
CA ILE A 397 -4.25 17.77 1.73
C ILE A 397 -3.89 17.18 3.10
N PRO A 398 -4.76 16.34 3.68
CA PRO A 398 -4.42 15.57 4.87
C PRO A 398 -3.19 14.70 4.61
N SER A 399 -2.29 14.61 5.58
CA SER A 399 -1.01 13.95 5.34
C SER A 399 -0.59 13.04 6.50
N ASP A 400 -0.08 11.85 6.18
CA ASP A 400 0.56 10.95 7.13
C ASP A 400 2.08 11.10 7.06
N PHE A 401 2.68 11.57 8.12
CA PHE A 401 4.13 11.67 8.31
C PHE A 401 4.63 10.43 9.05
N ILE A 402 5.62 9.72 8.49
CA ILE A 402 6.15 8.47 9.05
C ILE A 402 7.65 8.60 9.24
N ALA A 403 8.14 8.40 10.46
CA ALA A 403 9.57 8.47 10.77
C ALA A 403 9.99 7.37 11.74
N TYR A 404 11.31 7.18 11.86
CA TYR A 404 11.94 6.25 12.79
C TYR A 404 12.90 7.01 13.70
N ALA A 405 12.81 6.77 15.02
CA ALA A 405 13.68 7.44 16.00
C ALA A 405 15.15 7.04 15.84
N LYS A 406 15.41 5.77 15.48
CA LYS A 406 16.76 5.27 15.22
C LYS A 406 16.98 5.07 13.73
N SER A 407 18.15 5.49 13.24
CA SER A 407 18.61 5.19 11.90
C SER A 407 19.12 3.74 11.80
N CYS A 408 18.86 3.08 10.67
CA CYS A 408 19.48 1.79 10.35
C CYS A 408 20.99 1.90 10.11
N ASN A 409 21.46 3.09 9.74
CA ASN A 409 22.88 3.39 9.49
C ASN A 409 23.24 4.70 10.19
N SER A 410 24.21 4.67 11.10
CA SER A 410 24.67 5.86 11.79
C SER A 410 25.66 6.63 10.92
N VAL A 411 25.26 7.83 10.47
CA VAL A 411 26.09 8.72 9.65
C VAL A 411 26.01 10.13 10.23
N ALA A 412 27.04 10.56 10.96
CA ALA A 412 27.12 11.87 11.59
C ALA A 412 25.77 12.33 12.18
N ASP A 413 25.30 13.54 11.89
CA ASP A 413 24.06 14.15 12.37
C ASP A 413 22.88 14.05 11.36
N HIS A 414 22.94 13.08 10.43
CA HIS A 414 21.92 12.93 9.38
C HIS A 414 20.55 12.62 9.96
N GLN A 415 20.47 11.76 10.99
CA GLN A 415 19.19 11.38 11.60
C GLN A 415 18.54 12.56 12.31
N GLU A 416 19.30 13.34 13.06
CA GLU A 416 18.80 14.54 13.75
C GLU A 416 18.29 15.58 12.74
N LYS A 417 18.99 15.80 11.64
CA LYS A 417 18.55 16.69 10.56
C LYS A 417 17.27 16.20 9.90
N LEU A 418 17.16 14.89 9.62
CA LEU A 418 15.96 14.31 9.05
C LEU A 418 14.75 14.48 9.97
N LEU A 419 14.92 14.16 11.27
CA LEU A 419 13.86 14.29 12.27
C LEU A 419 13.51 15.76 12.55
N ALA A 420 14.49 16.67 12.57
CA ALA A 420 14.21 18.10 12.67
C ALA A 420 13.30 18.59 11.55
N ASN A 421 13.51 18.14 10.32
CA ASN A 421 12.62 18.43 9.21
C ASN A 421 11.23 17.80 9.37
N PHE A 422 11.16 16.55 9.82
CA PHE A 422 9.89 15.87 10.12
C PHE A 422 9.05 16.67 11.13
N PHE A 423 9.63 17.09 12.25
CA PHE A 423 8.92 17.87 13.27
C PHE A 423 8.57 19.28 12.78
N ALA A 424 9.51 19.96 12.14
CA ALA A 424 9.31 21.32 11.64
C ALA A 424 8.20 21.40 10.58
N GLN A 425 8.10 20.40 9.69
CA GLN A 425 7.07 20.40 8.65
C GLN A 425 5.68 20.20 9.22
N THR A 426 5.49 19.26 10.15
CA THR A 426 4.18 19.07 10.79
C THR A 426 3.76 20.28 11.62
N GLU A 427 4.72 21.00 12.24
CA GLU A 427 4.47 22.25 12.96
C GLU A 427 4.09 23.39 11.98
N ALA A 428 4.86 23.56 10.91
CA ALA A 428 4.61 24.59 9.92
C ALA A 428 3.28 24.40 9.18
N LEU A 429 2.89 23.17 8.88
CA LEU A 429 1.59 22.84 8.26
C LEU A 429 0.43 23.16 9.23
N ALA A 430 0.59 22.85 10.52
CA ALA A 430 -0.45 23.11 11.50
C ALA A 430 -0.64 24.60 11.80
N PHE A 431 0.45 25.33 12.03
CA PHE A 431 0.37 26.68 12.58
C PHE A 431 0.62 27.80 11.58
N GLY A 432 1.23 27.49 10.42
CA GLY A 432 1.50 28.45 9.37
C GLY A 432 2.32 29.65 9.81
N LYS A 433 2.21 30.74 9.06
CA LYS A 433 2.81 32.06 9.35
C LYS A 433 1.85 33.13 8.87
N ASP A 434 1.31 33.92 9.77
CA ASP A 434 0.34 34.96 9.48
C ASP A 434 0.98 36.23 8.90
N LYS A 435 0.13 37.19 8.52
CA LYS A 435 0.53 38.45 7.90
C LYS A 435 1.41 39.30 8.81
N GLU A 436 1.13 39.35 10.11
CA GLU A 436 1.89 40.17 11.07
C GLU A 436 3.30 39.64 11.23
N GLN A 437 3.45 38.33 11.38
CA GLN A 437 4.74 37.64 11.45
C GLN A 437 5.57 37.88 10.18
N VAL A 438 4.92 37.82 9.00
CA VAL A 438 5.59 38.10 7.71
C VAL A 438 6.02 39.55 7.61
N LEU A 439 5.19 40.50 8.04
CA LEU A 439 5.53 41.92 8.05
C LEU A 439 6.72 42.19 8.97
N ASP A 440 6.71 41.64 10.19
CA ASP A 440 7.81 41.78 11.14
C ASP A 440 9.14 41.22 10.60
N GLU A 441 9.10 40.11 9.88
CA GLU A 441 10.29 39.56 9.23
C GLU A 441 10.79 40.45 8.08
N LEU A 442 9.87 40.92 7.22
CA LEU A 442 10.24 41.75 6.06
C LEU A 442 10.75 43.12 6.46
N GLN A 443 10.22 43.74 7.52
CA GLN A 443 10.70 44.98 8.09
C GLN A 443 12.14 44.92 8.61
N LYS A 444 12.62 43.77 8.99
CA LYS A 444 14.02 43.53 9.41
C LYS A 444 14.96 43.38 8.21
N THR A 445 14.44 43.41 6.98
CA THR A 445 15.24 43.38 5.74
C THR A 445 15.45 44.79 5.20
N ASN A 446 16.42 44.97 4.31
CA ASN A 446 16.70 46.26 3.66
C ASN A 446 15.72 46.62 2.52
N LYS A 447 14.43 46.15 2.60
CA LYS A 447 13.42 46.39 1.58
C LYS A 447 12.64 47.67 1.86
N SER A 448 12.24 48.36 0.80
CA SER A 448 11.32 49.48 0.90
C SER A 448 9.91 49.04 1.28
N VAL A 449 9.09 49.94 1.84
CA VAL A 449 7.70 49.67 2.21
C VAL A 449 6.91 49.13 0.99
N ALA A 450 7.08 49.71 -0.18
CA ALA A 450 6.40 49.27 -1.40
C ALA A 450 6.82 47.83 -1.82
N GLU A 451 8.07 47.43 -1.62
CA GLU A 451 8.53 46.07 -1.87
C GLU A 451 7.95 45.08 -0.83
N ILE A 452 7.84 45.49 0.45
CA ILE A 452 7.26 44.70 1.50
C ILE A 452 5.77 44.45 1.21
N GLU A 453 4.99 45.50 0.92
CA GLU A 453 3.57 45.40 0.57
C GLU A 453 3.33 44.47 -0.62
N LYS A 454 4.18 44.50 -1.62
CA LYS A 454 4.13 43.66 -2.80
C LYS A 454 4.41 42.18 -2.46
N LEU A 455 5.26 41.88 -1.46
CA LEU A 455 5.74 40.53 -1.15
C LEU A 455 4.94 39.84 -0.04
N VAL A 456 4.29 40.60 0.84
CA VAL A 456 3.72 40.06 2.07
C VAL A 456 2.77 38.88 1.82
N ASN A 457 1.84 39.02 0.89
CA ASN A 457 0.84 38.00 0.61
C ASN A 457 1.44 36.68 0.05
N TYR A 458 2.58 36.75 -0.64
CA TYR A 458 3.27 35.57 -1.17
C TYR A 458 4.05 34.79 -0.10
N LYS A 459 4.23 35.37 1.10
CA LYS A 459 4.99 34.79 2.19
C LYS A 459 4.13 34.33 3.38
N ILE A 460 2.81 34.51 3.27
CA ILE A 460 1.86 33.97 4.25
C ILE A 460 1.74 32.46 4.04
N PHE A 461 1.76 31.72 5.12
CA PHE A 461 1.43 30.30 5.18
C PHE A 461 0.15 30.16 6.01
N GLN A 462 -0.92 29.67 5.39
CA GLN A 462 -2.24 29.65 6.03
C GLN A 462 -2.29 28.79 7.27
N GLY A 463 -1.51 27.71 7.31
CA GLY A 463 -1.63 26.73 8.40
C GLY A 463 -2.91 25.89 8.25
N ASN A 464 -3.37 25.33 9.36
CA ASN A 464 -4.59 24.50 9.42
C ASN A 464 -4.58 23.27 8.48
N ILE A 465 -3.39 22.77 8.12
CA ILE A 465 -3.25 21.59 7.29
C ILE A 465 -3.05 20.38 8.22
N PRO A 466 -4.01 19.44 8.20
CA PRO A 466 -4.00 18.34 9.14
C PRO A 466 -2.92 17.32 8.84
N THR A 467 -2.28 16.83 9.91
CA THR A 467 -1.25 15.80 9.82
C THR A 467 -1.43 14.74 10.89
N ASN A 468 -1.20 13.48 10.51
CA ASN A 468 -0.90 12.39 11.43
C ASN A 468 0.62 12.20 11.48
N SER A 469 1.16 11.88 12.64
CA SER A 469 2.58 11.57 12.81
C SER A 469 2.76 10.18 13.39
N PHE A 470 3.49 9.34 12.67
CA PHE A 470 3.95 8.03 13.15
C PHE A 470 5.44 8.10 13.46
N LEU A 471 5.80 7.91 14.70
CA LEU A 471 7.20 7.82 15.12
C LEU A 471 7.49 6.42 15.66
N PHE A 472 8.04 5.57 14.82
CA PHE A 472 8.50 4.23 15.20
C PHE A 472 9.85 4.28 15.90
N LYS A 473 10.14 3.30 16.75
CA LYS A 473 11.47 3.18 17.38
C LYS A 473 12.58 2.98 16.36
N GLU A 474 12.40 2.02 15.46
CA GLU A 474 13.37 1.66 14.40
C GLU A 474 12.68 0.94 13.23
N LEU A 475 13.28 0.99 12.04
CA LEU A 475 12.84 0.22 10.88
C LEU A 475 13.45 -1.17 10.94
N ASN A 476 12.60 -2.16 11.15
CA ASN A 476 12.93 -3.57 11.10
C ASN A 476 11.74 -4.37 10.53
N PRO A 477 11.87 -5.68 10.27
CA PRO A 477 10.77 -6.47 9.74
C PRO A 477 9.50 -6.39 10.57
N PHE A 478 9.58 -6.42 11.89
CA PHE A 478 8.43 -6.35 12.78
C PHE A 478 7.69 -5.01 12.67
N SER A 479 8.41 -3.90 12.76
CA SER A 479 7.80 -2.55 12.68
C SER A 479 7.23 -2.25 11.29
N LEU A 480 7.84 -2.78 10.23
CA LEU A 480 7.29 -2.67 8.88
C LEU A 480 5.99 -3.49 8.75
N GLY A 481 5.95 -4.70 9.33
CA GLY A 481 4.75 -5.52 9.39
C GLY A 481 3.60 -4.82 10.10
N GLN A 482 3.88 -4.17 11.26
CA GLN A 482 2.90 -3.34 11.95
C GLN A 482 2.38 -2.21 11.05
N LEU A 483 3.27 -1.45 10.43
CA LEU A 483 2.91 -0.31 9.58
C LEU A 483 2.01 -0.73 8.41
N ILE A 484 2.34 -1.81 7.71
CA ILE A 484 1.52 -2.29 6.59
C ILE A 484 0.13 -2.70 7.08
N ALA A 485 0.03 -3.45 8.16
CA ALA A 485 -1.25 -3.92 8.71
C ALA A 485 -2.13 -2.76 9.22
N LEU A 486 -1.55 -1.68 9.77
CA LEU A 486 -2.30 -0.46 10.13
C LEU A 486 -3.07 0.09 8.92
N TYR A 487 -2.43 0.19 7.76
CA TYR A 487 -3.09 0.68 6.54
C TYR A 487 -4.07 -0.33 5.95
N GLU A 488 -3.78 -1.64 5.97
CA GLU A 488 -4.72 -2.67 5.52
C GLU A 488 -6.04 -2.58 6.31
N HIS A 489 -5.96 -2.45 7.63
CA HIS A 489 -7.16 -2.32 8.47
C HIS A 489 -7.83 -0.95 8.33
N LYS A 490 -7.08 0.14 8.18
CA LYS A 490 -7.64 1.47 7.85
C LYS A 490 -8.51 1.39 6.59
N ILE A 491 -8.01 0.77 5.53
CA ILE A 491 -8.73 0.59 4.26
C ILE A 491 -10.01 -0.21 4.46
N PHE A 492 -9.95 -1.30 5.22
CA PHE A 492 -11.12 -2.11 5.55
C PHE A 492 -12.18 -1.33 6.31
N VAL A 493 -11.78 -0.60 7.37
CA VAL A 493 -12.70 0.22 8.16
C VAL A 493 -13.40 1.27 7.31
N GLN A 494 -12.66 1.97 6.45
CA GLN A 494 -13.24 2.95 5.53
C GLN A 494 -14.28 2.30 4.61
N GLY A 495 -13.96 1.14 4.03
CA GLY A 495 -14.91 0.40 3.19
C GLY A 495 -16.16 -0.06 3.94
N VAL A 496 -16.03 -0.43 5.22
CA VAL A 496 -17.19 -0.76 6.06
C VAL A 496 -18.09 0.46 6.26
N ILE A 497 -17.52 1.60 6.63
CA ILE A 497 -18.29 2.82 6.92
C ILE A 497 -18.89 3.41 5.64
N TRP A 498 -18.15 3.45 4.52
CA TRP A 498 -18.70 3.86 3.22
C TRP A 498 -19.66 2.85 2.59
N ASN A 499 -19.94 1.75 3.27
CA ASN A 499 -20.85 0.70 2.79
C ASN A 499 -20.48 0.13 1.42
N ILE A 500 -19.20 -0.02 1.11
CA ILE A 500 -18.69 -0.50 -0.19
C ILE A 500 -17.96 -1.84 -0.06
N PHE A 501 -17.85 -2.60 -1.16
CA PHE A 501 -17.02 -3.80 -1.22
C PHE A 501 -15.58 -3.44 -1.56
N SER A 502 -14.67 -3.55 -0.57
CA SER A 502 -13.25 -3.17 -0.72
C SER A 502 -12.37 -4.27 -1.34
N PHE A 503 -12.88 -5.50 -1.55
CA PHE A 503 -12.02 -6.64 -1.88
C PHE A 503 -12.20 -7.17 -3.30
N ASP A 504 -13.11 -6.61 -4.10
CA ASP A 504 -13.22 -6.81 -5.54
C ASP A 504 -12.49 -5.70 -6.33
N GLN A 505 -12.40 -5.84 -7.67
CA GLN A 505 -11.72 -4.89 -8.56
C GLN A 505 -12.27 -4.89 -10.00
N PHE A 506 -13.58 -4.88 -10.20
CA PHE A 506 -14.20 -4.92 -11.53
C PHE A 506 -13.78 -3.76 -12.45
N GLY A 507 -13.39 -2.62 -11.89
CA GLY A 507 -12.93 -1.44 -12.65
C GLY A 507 -11.73 -1.66 -13.55
N VAL A 508 -10.93 -2.71 -13.33
CA VAL A 508 -9.75 -3.03 -14.17
C VAL A 508 -10.05 -4.02 -15.29
N GLU A 509 -11.29 -4.52 -15.45
CA GLU A 509 -11.61 -5.59 -16.39
C GLU A 509 -11.86 -5.08 -17.81
N LEU A 510 -12.60 -3.98 -17.97
CA LEU A 510 -12.98 -3.44 -19.27
C LEU A 510 -11.78 -3.15 -20.17
N GLY A 511 -10.73 -2.54 -19.61
CA GLY A 511 -9.49 -2.23 -20.33
C GLY A 511 -8.82 -3.50 -20.89
N LYS A 512 -8.81 -4.60 -20.13
CA LYS A 512 -8.25 -5.89 -20.56
C LYS A 512 -9.05 -6.51 -21.71
N VAL A 513 -10.38 -6.45 -21.65
CA VAL A 513 -11.26 -6.93 -22.73
C VAL A 513 -10.99 -6.17 -24.02
N LEU A 514 -10.90 -4.83 -23.95
CA LEU A 514 -10.61 -4.00 -25.10
C LEU A 514 -9.19 -4.24 -25.64
N ALA A 515 -8.19 -4.37 -24.80
CA ALA A 515 -6.81 -4.66 -25.21
C ALA A 515 -6.71 -5.99 -25.97
N ASN A 516 -7.39 -7.04 -25.50
CA ASN A 516 -7.43 -8.33 -26.18
C ASN A 516 -8.11 -8.25 -27.57
N ARG A 517 -9.07 -7.35 -27.76
CA ARG A 517 -9.69 -7.08 -29.06
C ARG A 517 -8.76 -6.30 -29.98
N ILE A 518 -8.03 -5.31 -29.46
CA ILE A 518 -7.14 -4.44 -30.25
C ILE A 518 -5.85 -5.18 -30.65
N LEU A 519 -5.33 -6.09 -29.84
CA LEU A 519 -4.06 -6.75 -30.09
C LEU A 519 -3.94 -7.42 -31.48
N PRO A 520 -4.90 -8.23 -31.97
CA PRO A 520 -4.85 -8.79 -33.33
C PRO A 520 -4.93 -7.69 -34.41
N GLU A 521 -5.59 -6.58 -34.15
CA GLU A 521 -5.68 -5.45 -35.08
C GLU A 521 -4.36 -4.71 -35.27
N LEU A 522 -3.49 -4.70 -34.24
CA LEU A 522 -2.13 -4.16 -34.35
C LEU A 522 -1.19 -5.03 -35.19
N ILE A 523 -1.46 -6.32 -35.27
CA ILE A 523 -0.60 -7.31 -35.96
C ILE A 523 -0.92 -7.37 -37.46
N ASN A 524 -2.20 -7.28 -37.85
CA ASN A 524 -2.60 -7.31 -39.24
C ASN A 524 -2.17 -6.04 -40.01
N SER A 525 -2.18 -6.07 -41.34
CA SER A 525 -1.80 -4.94 -42.21
C SER A 525 -2.96 -4.02 -42.59
N GLU A 526 -4.21 -4.36 -42.22
CA GLU A 526 -5.40 -3.63 -42.66
C GLU A 526 -5.56 -2.31 -41.90
N LYS A 527 -6.10 -1.29 -42.56
CA LYS A 527 -6.49 -0.04 -41.94
C LYS A 527 -7.67 -0.28 -41.00
N ILE A 528 -7.58 0.18 -39.77
CA ILE A 528 -8.60 -0.02 -38.74
C ILE A 528 -9.64 1.11 -38.80
N SER A 529 -10.92 0.72 -38.67
CA SER A 529 -12.09 1.60 -38.65
C SER A 529 -13.20 1.11 -37.69
N SER A 530 -12.89 0.12 -36.86
CA SER A 530 -13.83 -0.59 -35.97
C SER A 530 -14.07 0.07 -34.62
N HIS A 531 -13.31 1.12 -34.32
CA HIS A 531 -13.36 1.88 -33.04
C HIS A 531 -13.83 3.33 -33.30
N ASP A 532 -13.81 4.13 -32.24
CA ASP A 532 -13.96 5.58 -32.35
C ASP A 532 -12.81 6.21 -33.17
N SER A 533 -13.01 7.45 -33.62
CA SER A 533 -12.07 8.12 -34.52
C SER A 533 -10.67 8.30 -33.92
N SER A 534 -10.57 8.50 -32.60
CA SER A 534 -9.30 8.66 -31.90
C SER A 534 -8.54 7.33 -31.83
N THR A 535 -9.21 6.27 -31.37
CA THR A 535 -8.60 4.92 -31.27
C THR A 535 -8.17 4.41 -32.65
N ASN A 536 -9.02 4.55 -33.67
CA ASN A 536 -8.67 4.22 -35.06
C ASN A 536 -7.46 5.02 -35.55
N GLY A 537 -7.43 6.33 -35.27
CA GLY A 537 -6.32 7.20 -35.63
C GLY A 537 -5.00 6.77 -35.02
N LEU A 538 -4.99 6.48 -33.72
CA LEU A 538 -3.80 6.05 -32.99
C LEU A 538 -3.28 4.67 -33.47
N ILE A 539 -4.16 3.70 -33.65
CA ILE A 539 -3.80 2.38 -34.16
C ILE A 539 -3.19 2.51 -35.56
N ASN A 540 -3.84 3.25 -36.47
CA ASN A 540 -3.35 3.41 -37.85
C ASN A 540 -2.03 4.20 -37.90
N TYR A 541 -1.83 5.20 -37.02
CA TYR A 541 -0.56 5.90 -36.89
C TYR A 541 0.56 4.96 -36.44
N TYR A 542 0.31 4.15 -35.40
CA TYR A 542 1.27 3.14 -34.96
C TYR A 542 1.66 2.19 -36.11
N LYS A 543 0.66 1.64 -36.84
CA LYS A 543 0.91 0.71 -37.94
C LYS A 543 1.72 1.31 -39.10
N THR A 544 1.67 2.62 -39.26
CA THR A 544 2.44 3.33 -40.27
C THR A 544 3.90 3.60 -39.87
N ASN A 545 4.16 3.56 -38.56
CA ASN A 545 5.48 3.95 -38.00
C ASN A 545 6.23 2.78 -37.30
N LYS A 546 5.71 1.53 -37.37
CA LYS A 546 6.40 0.37 -36.82
C LYS A 546 7.39 -0.26 -37.80
#